data_648211b94d6115263f43ce8f8e174309
#
_entry.id   648211b94d6115263f43ce8f8e174309
#
_cell.length_a   1.000
_cell.length_b   1.000
_cell.length_c   1.000
_cell.angle_alpha   90.00
_cell.angle_beta   90.00
_cell.angle_gamma   90.00
#
_symmetry.space_group_name_H-M   'P 1'
#
loop_
_entity.id
_entity.type
_entity.pdbx_description
1 polymer ?
#
loop_
_entity_poly.entity_id
_entity_poly.type
_entity_poly.pdbx_seq_one_letter_code
_entity_poly.pdbx_strand_id
1 'polypeptide(L)'
;ELKNTEIKITYDETSERLHAKAYIFLRETGFNTAYIGSSNLSEQALDSGAEWNVKVTQMEQPRMMKTITGAFDAAWWAEGYETFINGEDDTKLKSALGENDEDEINFSVLKLIRPFDYQQEILERLQMEREVRNHWRNLVVAATGTGKTVMAASDYKQFADKHERARLLFIAHREEILKQSLRTFQQVLCDYNFGEKWYGGHEPSNYEYVFASKDTLNNRIDTFNLPRDYYDYIVIDEAHHIPAGSYQKIISYFIPKVLLGLTATPERMDCEDITQYFDGTISAEIRLDDALNKGLLAPFHCYGITDSVDYSEVGWNRGQYVASELSKIYTYNDARTGVILRSLEKYLPKSSLHNVRALCFCVNQEHAKYMASKFTLCGLKAEILTSENEKMRSVRYRQLKNKEINYLFVVDMFNEGVDIPEVDTILFLRPTESITVFIQQFGRGLRKAEGKSHVDIFDYVGNCRAEFNYTDRMRAIIGRTSMSVEEEM
;
A
#
# COMPACT_ATOMS: atom_id res chain seq x y z
N GLU A 1 -30.19 4.27 -6.82
CA GLU A 1 -31.23 3.42 -6.17
C GLU A 1 -32.11 2.81 -7.26
N LEU A 2 -32.03 1.50 -7.42
CA LEU A 2 -32.91 0.76 -8.35
C LEU A 2 -34.24 0.54 -7.64
N LYS A 3 -35.31 1.20 -8.12
CA LYS A 3 -36.66 0.92 -7.66
C LYS A 3 -37.08 -0.47 -8.16
N ASN A 4 -37.74 -1.27 -7.33
CA ASN A 4 -38.22 -2.63 -7.63
C ASN A 4 -37.08 -3.68 -7.78
N THR A 5 -36.05 -3.59 -6.98
CA THR A 5 -34.98 -4.59 -6.94
C THR A 5 -35.05 -5.32 -5.60
N GLU A 6 -35.03 -6.64 -5.61
CA GLU A 6 -34.86 -7.48 -4.44
C GLU A 6 -33.47 -8.12 -4.52
N ILE A 7 -32.74 -8.11 -3.42
CA ILE A 7 -31.40 -8.68 -3.28
C ILE A 7 -31.44 -9.72 -2.16
N LYS A 8 -30.87 -10.90 -2.40
CA LYS A 8 -30.68 -11.90 -1.36
C LYS A 8 -29.18 -12.21 -1.20
N ILE A 9 -28.74 -12.30 0.03
CA ILE A 9 -27.34 -12.52 0.41
C ILE A 9 -27.26 -13.69 1.38
N THR A 10 -26.24 -14.53 1.24
CA THR A 10 -25.86 -15.49 2.29
C THR A 10 -24.72 -14.90 3.10
N TYR A 11 -24.83 -14.94 4.43
CA TYR A 11 -23.81 -14.51 5.38
C TYR A 11 -23.05 -15.71 5.98
N ASP A 12 -23.41 -16.94 5.59
CA ASP A 12 -22.80 -18.16 6.11
C ASP A 12 -21.53 -18.49 5.30
N GLU A 13 -20.37 -18.45 5.97
CA GLU A 13 -19.07 -18.81 5.37
C GLU A 13 -18.88 -20.33 5.18
N THR A 14 -19.74 -21.15 5.82
CA THR A 14 -19.66 -22.63 5.80
C THR A 14 -20.52 -23.26 4.70
N SER A 15 -21.43 -22.50 4.09
CA SER A 15 -22.31 -22.98 3.02
C SER A 15 -21.57 -23.03 1.67
N GLU A 16 -22.03 -23.90 0.77
CA GLU A 16 -21.55 -23.97 -0.62
C GLU A 16 -21.62 -22.59 -1.28
N ARG A 17 -20.47 -22.05 -1.71
CA ARG A 17 -20.40 -20.75 -2.37
C ARG A 17 -21.08 -20.81 -3.73
N LEU A 18 -22.12 -19.99 -3.94
CA LEU A 18 -22.75 -19.84 -5.24
C LEU A 18 -21.80 -19.13 -6.22
N HIS A 19 -21.17 -19.89 -7.11
CA HIS A 19 -20.28 -19.32 -8.14
C HIS A 19 -20.96 -19.27 -9.52
N ALA A 20 -22.29 -19.32 -9.58
CA ALA A 20 -23.06 -19.28 -10.81
C ALA A 20 -23.17 -17.82 -11.31
N LYS A 21 -22.87 -17.61 -12.58
CA LYS A 21 -23.09 -16.35 -13.29
C LYS A 21 -24.13 -16.56 -14.37
N ALA A 22 -25.34 -16.13 -14.07
CA ALA A 22 -26.46 -16.26 -15.00
C ALA A 22 -27.32 -14.99 -15.01
N TYR A 23 -27.68 -14.56 -16.20
CA TYR A 23 -28.60 -13.44 -16.43
C TYR A 23 -29.87 -13.98 -17.07
N ILE A 24 -30.99 -13.90 -16.38
CA ILE A 24 -32.27 -14.47 -16.83
C ILE A 24 -33.23 -13.31 -17.04
N PHE A 25 -33.65 -13.15 -18.28
CA PHE A 25 -34.65 -12.12 -18.69
C PHE A 25 -35.99 -12.81 -18.91
N LEU A 26 -36.87 -12.65 -17.93
CA LEU A 26 -38.26 -13.12 -18.02
C LEU A 26 -39.15 -12.01 -18.60
N ARG A 27 -39.92 -12.30 -19.64
CA ARG A 27 -40.76 -11.34 -20.31
C ARG A 27 -42.21 -11.83 -20.32
N GLU A 28 -43.16 -10.94 -20.16
CA GLU A 28 -44.59 -11.24 -20.23
C GLU A 28 -44.98 -11.87 -21.56
N THR A 29 -44.27 -11.58 -22.62
CA THR A 29 -44.46 -12.15 -23.97
C THR A 29 -44.04 -13.62 -24.07
N GLY A 30 -43.42 -14.20 -23.05
CA GLY A 30 -42.89 -15.57 -23.05
C GLY A 30 -41.60 -15.77 -23.84
N PHE A 31 -41.02 -14.72 -24.44
CA PHE A 31 -39.72 -14.77 -25.11
C PHE A 31 -38.57 -14.64 -24.10
N ASN A 32 -38.47 -15.60 -23.17
CA ASN A 32 -37.47 -15.60 -22.14
C ASN A 32 -36.09 -15.94 -22.71
N THR A 33 -35.05 -15.33 -22.12
CA THR A 33 -33.66 -15.52 -22.54
C THR A 33 -32.77 -15.61 -21.28
N ALA A 34 -31.84 -16.54 -21.30
CA ALA A 34 -30.79 -16.62 -20.27
C ALA A 34 -29.40 -16.57 -20.92
N TYR A 35 -28.47 -15.95 -20.23
CA TYR A 35 -27.06 -16.00 -20.53
C TYR A 35 -26.36 -16.63 -19.35
N ILE A 36 -25.57 -17.67 -19.60
CA ILE A 36 -24.82 -18.41 -18.58
C ILE A 36 -23.36 -18.48 -19.05
N GLY A 37 -22.43 -18.11 -18.18
CA GLY A 37 -21.01 -18.12 -18.54
C GLY A 37 -20.12 -17.56 -17.47
N SER A 38 -18.95 -17.09 -17.89
CA SER A 38 -17.93 -16.51 -17.03
C SER A 38 -18.09 -15.02 -16.80
N SER A 39 -18.94 -14.35 -17.59
CA SER A 39 -19.06 -12.89 -17.60
C SER A 39 -19.68 -12.30 -16.36
N ASN A 40 -19.02 -11.29 -15.79
CA ASN A 40 -19.62 -10.39 -14.79
C ASN A 40 -20.39 -9.26 -15.51
N LEU A 41 -21.38 -8.62 -14.83
CA LEU A 41 -22.01 -7.38 -15.29
C LEU A 41 -21.04 -6.20 -15.12
N SER A 42 -19.96 -6.19 -15.87
CA SER A 42 -19.04 -5.07 -15.92
C SER A 42 -18.99 -4.54 -17.38
N GLU A 43 -18.77 -3.24 -17.51
CA GLU A 43 -18.64 -2.58 -18.83
C GLU A 43 -17.58 -3.25 -19.70
N GLN A 44 -16.50 -3.73 -19.10
CA GLN A 44 -15.41 -4.43 -19.80
C GLN A 44 -15.79 -5.84 -20.25
N ALA A 45 -16.56 -6.58 -19.45
CA ALA A 45 -17.05 -7.91 -19.84
C ALA A 45 -18.09 -7.84 -20.96
N LEU A 46 -18.78 -6.71 -21.08
CA LEU A 46 -19.79 -6.47 -22.13
C LEU A 46 -19.19 -5.90 -23.41
N ASP A 47 -18.06 -5.18 -23.34
CA ASP A 47 -17.56 -4.35 -24.46
C ASP A 47 -16.20 -4.80 -25.02
N SER A 48 -15.27 -5.35 -24.21
CA SER A 48 -13.90 -5.63 -24.66
C SER A 48 -13.27 -6.93 -24.14
N GLY A 49 -13.92 -7.67 -23.27
CA GLY A 49 -13.42 -8.93 -22.70
C GLY A 49 -13.76 -10.13 -23.59
N ALA A 50 -12.82 -11.08 -23.75
CA ALA A 50 -13.10 -12.37 -24.37
C ALA A 50 -13.82 -13.27 -23.35
N GLU A 51 -15.13 -13.12 -23.25
CA GLU A 51 -15.97 -13.86 -22.31
C GLU A 51 -16.82 -14.89 -23.06
N TRP A 52 -16.94 -16.09 -22.50
CA TRP A 52 -17.76 -17.14 -23.08
C TRP A 52 -19.11 -17.21 -22.38
N ASN A 53 -20.17 -16.78 -23.08
CA ASN A 53 -21.54 -16.89 -22.61
C ASN A 53 -22.36 -17.77 -23.57
N VAL A 54 -23.09 -18.69 -23.00
CA VAL A 54 -24.09 -19.46 -23.72
C VAL A 54 -25.42 -18.74 -23.62
N LYS A 55 -25.97 -18.35 -24.76
CA LYS A 55 -27.32 -17.81 -24.86
C LYS A 55 -28.31 -18.94 -24.99
N VAL A 56 -29.27 -19.00 -24.08
CA VAL A 56 -30.39 -19.95 -24.12
C VAL A 56 -31.68 -19.16 -24.29
N THR A 57 -32.53 -19.59 -25.24
CA THR A 57 -33.81 -18.96 -25.49
C THR A 57 -34.97 -19.92 -25.23
N GLN A 58 -36.09 -19.39 -24.70
CA GLN A 58 -37.29 -20.18 -24.45
C GLN A 58 -37.81 -20.87 -25.72
N MET A 59 -37.66 -20.23 -26.89
CA MET A 59 -38.17 -20.73 -28.15
C MET A 59 -37.35 -21.89 -28.71
N GLU A 60 -36.03 -21.81 -28.61
CA GLU A 60 -35.12 -22.80 -29.18
C GLU A 60 -34.88 -23.95 -28.26
N GLN A 61 -34.78 -23.67 -26.93
CA GLN A 61 -34.37 -24.62 -25.90
C GLN A 61 -35.30 -24.56 -24.66
N PRO A 62 -36.60 -24.85 -24.80
CA PRO A 62 -37.56 -24.65 -23.72
C PRO A 62 -37.27 -25.49 -22.46
N ARG A 63 -36.74 -26.72 -22.65
CA ARG A 63 -36.36 -27.60 -21.51
C ARG A 63 -35.20 -27.03 -20.73
N MET A 64 -34.16 -26.52 -21.41
CA MET A 64 -33.00 -25.94 -20.78
C MET A 64 -33.35 -24.65 -20.06
N MET A 65 -34.19 -23.81 -20.67
CA MET A 65 -34.71 -22.59 -20.02
C MET A 65 -35.48 -22.91 -18.74
N LYS A 66 -36.30 -23.95 -18.73
CA LYS A 66 -37.05 -24.42 -17.56
C LYS A 66 -36.06 -24.91 -16.44
N THR A 67 -35.00 -25.61 -16.82
CA THR A 67 -34.00 -26.07 -15.87
C THR A 67 -33.24 -24.89 -15.24
N ILE A 68 -32.86 -23.88 -16.04
CA ILE A 68 -32.18 -22.67 -15.57
C ILE A 68 -33.05 -21.87 -14.62
N THR A 69 -34.31 -21.61 -14.97
CA THR A 69 -35.23 -20.88 -14.10
C THR A 69 -35.52 -21.66 -12.81
N GLY A 70 -35.70 -22.97 -12.92
CA GLY A 70 -35.90 -23.81 -11.73
C GLY A 70 -34.69 -23.86 -10.79
N ALA A 71 -33.48 -23.86 -11.35
CA ALA A 71 -32.24 -23.79 -10.55
C ALA A 71 -32.10 -22.40 -9.87
N PHE A 72 -32.46 -21.33 -10.58
CA PHE A 72 -32.53 -19.99 -9.99
C PHE A 72 -33.54 -19.91 -8.85
N ASP A 73 -34.76 -20.39 -9.07
CA ASP A 73 -35.83 -20.40 -8.06
C ASP A 73 -35.42 -21.23 -6.84
N ALA A 74 -34.79 -22.38 -7.05
CA ALA A 74 -34.27 -23.22 -5.96
C ALA A 74 -33.21 -22.49 -5.14
N ALA A 75 -32.27 -21.81 -5.80
CA ALA A 75 -31.26 -21.00 -5.11
C ALA A 75 -31.86 -19.78 -4.40
N TRP A 76 -32.86 -19.12 -5.03
CA TRP A 76 -33.51 -17.94 -4.48
C TRP A 76 -34.29 -18.22 -3.20
N TRP A 77 -34.86 -19.43 -3.08
CA TRP A 77 -35.66 -19.87 -1.93
C TRP A 77 -34.89 -20.82 -1.00
N ALA A 78 -33.59 -21.03 -1.20
CA ALA A 78 -32.78 -21.89 -0.35
C ALA A 78 -32.62 -21.30 1.05
N GLU A 79 -32.63 -22.17 2.06
CA GLU A 79 -32.28 -21.78 3.43
C GLU A 79 -30.85 -21.23 3.47
N GLY A 80 -30.67 -20.08 4.14
CA GLY A 80 -29.35 -19.40 4.23
C GLY A 80 -29.23 -18.16 3.35
N TYR A 81 -30.17 -17.91 2.43
CA TYR A 81 -30.24 -16.65 1.69
C TYR A 81 -31.30 -15.73 2.32
N GLU A 82 -30.86 -14.60 2.85
CA GLU A 82 -31.70 -13.59 3.49
C GLU A 82 -31.92 -12.40 2.54
N THR A 83 -33.13 -11.82 2.56
CA THR A 83 -33.41 -10.59 1.81
C THR A 83 -32.58 -9.45 2.42
N PHE A 84 -31.76 -8.78 1.60
CA PHE A 84 -30.96 -7.65 2.02
C PHE A 84 -31.76 -6.35 1.93
N ILE A 85 -31.87 -5.63 3.04
CA ILE A 85 -32.53 -4.33 3.13
C ILE A 85 -31.44 -3.26 3.30
N ASN A 86 -31.26 -2.44 2.28
CA ASN A 86 -30.27 -1.36 2.28
C ASN A 86 -30.55 -0.38 3.45
N GLY A 87 -29.51 -0.10 4.23
CA GLY A 87 -29.56 0.74 5.43
C GLY A 87 -29.89 -0.01 6.73
N GLU A 88 -30.62 -1.13 6.69
CA GLU A 88 -30.90 -1.97 7.88
C GLU A 88 -29.84 -3.06 8.03
N ASP A 89 -29.48 -3.73 6.93
CA ASP A 89 -28.55 -4.87 6.94
C ASP A 89 -27.11 -4.50 6.63
N ASP A 90 -26.81 -3.22 6.40
CA ASP A 90 -25.45 -2.74 6.07
C ASP A 90 -24.41 -3.16 7.10
N THR A 91 -24.76 -3.11 8.38
CA THR A 91 -23.85 -3.52 9.47
C THR A 91 -23.59 -5.03 9.45
N LYS A 92 -24.62 -5.84 9.17
CA LYS A 92 -24.51 -7.29 9.06
C LYS A 92 -23.67 -7.69 7.84
N LEU A 93 -23.88 -7.00 6.72
CA LEU A 93 -23.07 -7.20 5.51
C LEU A 93 -21.60 -6.83 5.74
N LYS A 94 -21.34 -5.69 6.36
CA LYS A 94 -19.98 -5.26 6.71
C LYS A 94 -19.28 -6.25 7.64
N SER A 95 -19.99 -6.75 8.65
CA SER A 95 -19.45 -7.76 9.56
C SER A 95 -19.12 -9.08 8.85
N ALA A 96 -19.98 -9.55 7.95
CA ALA A 96 -19.78 -10.78 7.19
C ALA A 96 -18.62 -10.67 6.17
N LEU A 97 -18.36 -9.46 5.66
CA LEU A 97 -17.21 -9.18 4.78
C LEU A 97 -15.90 -9.03 5.55
N GLY A 98 -15.89 -9.23 6.86
CA GLY A 98 -14.71 -9.10 7.72
C GLY A 98 -14.32 -7.65 8.00
N GLU A 99 -15.21 -6.72 7.75
CA GLU A 99 -15.00 -5.29 7.98
C GLU A 99 -15.46 -4.91 9.39
N ASN A 100 -14.62 -5.16 10.38
CA ASN A 100 -14.72 -4.53 11.69
C ASN A 100 -14.05 -3.13 11.73
N ASP A 101 -13.53 -2.65 10.61
CA ASP A 101 -12.98 -1.31 10.44
C ASP A 101 -13.70 -0.58 9.31
N GLU A 102 -14.08 0.67 9.59
CA GLU A 102 -14.86 1.63 8.79
C GLU A 102 -14.20 2.04 7.45
N ASP A 103 -13.71 1.09 6.67
CA ASP A 103 -13.36 1.36 5.29
C ASP A 103 -14.63 1.26 4.45
N GLU A 104 -15.15 2.40 4.00
CA GLU A 104 -16.25 2.46 3.02
C GLU A 104 -16.00 1.45 1.90
N ILE A 105 -16.89 0.45 1.78
CA ILE A 105 -16.99 -0.34 0.55
C ILE A 105 -17.47 0.64 -0.53
N ASN A 106 -16.53 1.29 -1.16
CA ASN A 106 -16.80 1.97 -2.39
C ASN A 106 -17.02 0.87 -3.45
N PHE A 107 -18.27 0.45 -3.64
CA PHE A 107 -18.73 -0.32 -4.79
C PHE A 107 -18.58 0.50 -6.10
N SER A 108 -17.77 1.53 -6.09
CA SER A 108 -17.42 2.24 -7.29
C SER A 108 -16.56 1.32 -8.16
N VAL A 109 -17.25 0.69 -9.12
CA VAL A 109 -16.68 0.13 -10.35
C VAL A 109 -15.30 -0.49 -10.14
N LEU A 110 -15.24 -1.81 -10.18
CA LEU A 110 -14.01 -2.62 -10.28
C LEU A 110 -13.01 -1.95 -11.22
N LYS A 111 -12.15 -1.12 -10.64
CA LYS A 111 -11.14 -0.44 -11.42
C LYS A 111 -10.07 -1.48 -11.70
N LEU A 112 -10.13 -2.08 -12.88
CA LEU A 112 -9.08 -2.97 -13.36
C LEU A 112 -7.76 -2.21 -13.30
N ILE A 113 -6.85 -2.64 -12.44
CA ILE A 113 -5.52 -2.06 -12.36
C ILE A 113 -4.70 -2.67 -13.48
N ARG A 114 -4.34 -1.84 -14.46
CA ARG A 114 -3.38 -2.19 -15.51
C ARG A 114 -2.03 -1.55 -15.20
N PRO A 115 -0.92 -2.24 -15.43
CA PRO A 115 0.39 -1.63 -15.34
C PRO A 115 0.50 -0.41 -16.26
N PHE A 116 1.09 0.66 -15.77
CA PHE A 116 1.50 1.79 -16.60
C PHE A 116 2.68 1.38 -17.51
N ASP A 117 2.95 2.15 -18.57
CA ASP A 117 4.01 1.83 -19.53
C ASP A 117 5.37 1.59 -18.87
N TYR A 118 5.76 2.41 -17.91
CA TYR A 118 7.01 2.21 -17.17
C TYR A 118 7.03 0.95 -16.30
N GLN A 119 5.86 0.54 -15.78
CA GLN A 119 5.73 -0.73 -15.03
C GLN A 119 5.82 -1.90 -15.99
N GLN A 120 5.26 -1.76 -17.18
CA GLN A 120 5.38 -2.77 -18.23
C GLN A 120 6.84 -2.96 -18.67
N GLU A 121 7.63 -1.88 -18.82
CA GLU A 121 9.08 -1.98 -19.06
C GLU A 121 9.81 -2.78 -17.96
N ILE A 122 9.42 -2.60 -16.69
CA ILE A 122 9.99 -3.35 -15.56
C ILE A 122 9.62 -4.83 -15.66
N LEU A 123 8.36 -5.14 -15.98
CA LEU A 123 7.90 -6.52 -16.14
C LEU A 123 8.64 -7.24 -17.29
N GLU A 124 8.85 -6.56 -18.40
CA GLU A 124 9.63 -7.09 -19.53
C GLU A 124 11.09 -7.35 -19.15
N ARG A 125 11.72 -6.47 -18.35
CA ARG A 125 13.07 -6.70 -17.82
C ARG A 125 13.12 -7.93 -16.91
N LEU A 126 12.16 -8.10 -16.00
CA LEU A 126 12.05 -9.29 -15.15
C LEU A 126 11.92 -10.58 -15.98
N GLN A 127 11.12 -10.54 -17.04
CA GLN A 127 10.97 -11.66 -17.94
C GLN A 127 12.30 -11.96 -18.68
N MET A 128 13.01 -10.95 -19.16
CA MET A 128 14.33 -11.12 -19.78
C MET A 128 15.36 -11.69 -18.82
N GLU A 129 15.41 -11.23 -17.57
CA GLU A 129 16.31 -11.80 -16.55
C GLU A 129 16.09 -13.29 -16.36
N ARG A 130 14.82 -13.72 -16.31
CA ARG A 130 14.46 -15.14 -16.10
C ARG A 130 14.68 -15.99 -17.35
N GLU A 131 14.11 -15.57 -18.49
CA GLU A 131 14.08 -16.41 -19.71
C GLU A 131 15.39 -16.39 -20.49
N VAL A 132 16.14 -15.29 -20.46
CA VAL A 132 17.39 -15.13 -21.23
C VAL A 132 18.61 -15.37 -20.36
N ARG A 133 18.64 -14.80 -19.13
CA ARG A 133 19.80 -14.87 -18.24
C ARG A 133 19.72 -16.00 -17.21
N ASN A 134 18.55 -16.65 -17.10
CA ASN A 134 18.27 -17.70 -16.11
C ASN A 134 18.41 -17.22 -14.66
N HIS A 135 18.13 -15.92 -14.39
CA HIS A 135 18.11 -15.32 -13.06
C HIS A 135 16.69 -15.35 -12.53
N TRP A 136 16.40 -16.22 -11.59
CA TRP A 136 15.07 -16.44 -11.01
C TRP A 136 14.89 -15.78 -9.64
N ARG A 137 15.94 -15.17 -9.12
CA ARG A 137 15.95 -14.35 -7.92
C ARG A 137 16.09 -12.90 -8.33
N ASN A 138 14.99 -12.16 -8.34
CA ASN A 138 14.93 -10.84 -8.93
C ASN A 138 14.77 -9.76 -7.85
N LEU A 139 15.55 -8.69 -7.95
CA LEU A 139 15.42 -7.50 -7.12
C LEU A 139 14.89 -6.34 -7.96
N VAL A 140 13.75 -5.79 -7.56
CA VAL A 140 13.19 -4.56 -8.12
C VAL A 140 13.42 -3.42 -7.16
N VAL A 141 14.19 -2.44 -7.60
CA VAL A 141 14.39 -1.18 -6.88
C VAL A 141 13.45 -0.14 -7.46
N ALA A 142 12.45 0.28 -6.70
CA ALA A 142 11.46 1.22 -7.20
C ALA A 142 11.07 2.24 -6.11
N ALA A 143 11.10 3.52 -6.46
CA ALA A 143 10.77 4.61 -5.55
C ALA A 143 9.41 4.42 -4.87
N THR A 144 9.26 4.97 -3.66
CA THR A 144 7.97 4.96 -2.97
C THR A 144 6.93 5.71 -3.82
N GLY A 145 5.75 5.13 -3.98
CA GLY A 145 4.67 5.73 -4.79
C GLY A 145 4.64 5.30 -6.26
N THR A 146 5.62 4.54 -6.75
CA THR A 146 5.63 4.02 -8.13
C THR A 146 4.86 2.72 -8.33
N GLY A 147 4.17 2.21 -7.31
CA GLY A 147 3.31 1.04 -7.42
C GLY A 147 4.05 -0.31 -7.41
N LYS A 148 5.05 -0.49 -6.54
CA LYS A 148 5.78 -1.76 -6.35
C LYS A 148 4.86 -2.98 -6.25
N THR A 149 3.80 -2.87 -5.46
CA THR A 149 2.84 -3.97 -5.27
C THR A 149 2.07 -4.31 -6.54
N VAL A 150 1.74 -3.31 -7.37
CA VAL A 150 1.10 -3.52 -8.69
C VAL A 150 2.04 -4.25 -9.64
N MET A 151 3.34 -3.89 -9.63
CA MET A 151 4.35 -4.60 -10.41
C MET A 151 4.46 -6.06 -9.98
N ALA A 152 4.52 -6.33 -8.67
CA ALA A 152 4.60 -7.70 -8.15
C ALA A 152 3.35 -8.52 -8.49
N ALA A 153 2.15 -7.94 -8.35
CA ALA A 153 0.90 -8.62 -8.70
C ALA A 153 0.79 -8.92 -10.20
N SER A 154 1.23 -7.97 -11.05
CA SER A 154 1.22 -8.15 -12.50
C SER A 154 2.27 -9.17 -12.97
N ASP A 155 3.46 -9.17 -12.35
CA ASP A 155 4.50 -10.17 -12.62
C ASP A 155 4.05 -11.56 -12.19
N TYR A 156 3.47 -11.67 -11.00
CA TYR A 156 2.87 -12.92 -10.54
C TYR A 156 1.76 -13.42 -11.46
N LYS A 157 0.89 -12.52 -11.95
CA LYS A 157 -0.16 -12.88 -12.92
C LYS A 157 0.44 -13.51 -14.19
N GLN A 158 1.47 -12.86 -14.77
CA GLN A 158 2.16 -13.39 -15.95
C GLN A 158 2.83 -14.75 -15.67
N PHE A 159 3.33 -14.96 -14.46
CA PHE A 159 3.88 -16.24 -14.04
C PHE A 159 2.78 -17.30 -13.91
N ALA A 160 1.68 -17.00 -13.24
CA ALA A 160 0.56 -17.90 -13.04
C ALA A 160 -0.11 -18.33 -14.36
N ASP A 161 -0.25 -17.39 -15.30
CA ASP A 161 -0.81 -17.67 -16.65
C ASP A 161 0.04 -18.69 -17.44
N LYS A 162 1.32 -18.82 -17.13
CA LYS A 162 2.27 -19.74 -17.81
C LYS A 162 2.49 -21.08 -17.09
N HIS A 163 2.02 -21.23 -15.85
CA HIS A 163 2.31 -22.38 -15.00
C HIS A 163 1.06 -22.98 -14.38
N GLU A 164 0.88 -24.28 -14.49
CA GLU A 164 -0.26 -25.00 -13.88
C GLU A 164 -0.27 -24.89 -12.35
N ARG A 165 0.91 -24.83 -11.73
CA ARG A 165 1.08 -24.60 -10.29
C ARG A 165 1.78 -23.26 -10.07
N ALA A 166 1.17 -22.38 -9.31
CA ALA A 166 1.67 -21.03 -9.04
C ALA A 166 1.36 -20.60 -7.59
N ARG A 167 1.76 -21.43 -6.60
CA ARG A 167 1.56 -21.11 -5.18
C ARG A 167 2.37 -19.89 -4.76
N LEU A 168 1.71 -18.93 -4.11
CA LEU A 168 2.26 -17.63 -3.75
C LEU A 168 2.46 -17.49 -2.24
N LEU A 169 3.62 -16.98 -1.84
CA LEU A 169 3.84 -16.43 -0.50
C LEU A 169 4.29 -14.97 -0.61
N PHE A 170 3.47 -14.05 -0.11
CA PHE A 170 3.82 -12.64 0.01
C PHE A 170 4.21 -12.33 1.45
N ILE A 171 5.40 -11.75 1.65
CA ILE A 171 5.98 -11.48 2.96
C ILE A 171 6.19 -9.99 3.15
N ALA A 172 5.65 -9.45 4.24
CA ALA A 172 5.95 -8.11 4.70
C ALA A 172 6.06 -8.08 6.23
N HIS A 173 6.59 -6.99 6.77
CA HIS A 173 6.80 -6.86 8.21
C HIS A 173 5.59 -6.21 8.93
N ARG A 174 4.65 -5.58 8.19
CA ARG A 174 3.46 -4.91 8.75
C ARG A 174 2.17 -5.44 8.16
N GLU A 175 1.17 -5.56 9.02
CA GLU A 175 -0.15 -6.05 8.65
C GLU A 175 -0.87 -5.13 7.65
N GLU A 176 -0.71 -3.81 7.76
CA GLU A 176 -1.31 -2.85 6.84
C GLU A 176 -0.79 -3.02 5.41
N ILE A 177 0.52 -3.25 5.28
CA ILE A 177 1.12 -3.54 3.98
C ILE A 177 0.54 -4.83 3.40
N LEU A 178 0.39 -5.87 4.23
CA LEU A 178 -0.19 -7.14 3.81
C LEU A 178 -1.65 -6.99 3.38
N LYS A 179 -2.46 -6.23 4.13
CA LYS A 179 -3.85 -5.91 3.77
C LYS A 179 -3.93 -5.20 2.42
N GLN A 180 -3.12 -4.16 2.24
CA GLN A 180 -3.08 -3.40 1.00
C GLN A 180 -2.58 -4.24 -0.17
N SER A 181 -1.53 -5.05 0.04
CA SER A 181 -0.97 -5.92 -1.00
C SER A 181 -1.96 -6.99 -1.44
N LEU A 182 -2.66 -7.63 -0.50
CA LEU A 182 -3.71 -8.59 -0.79
C LEU A 182 -4.80 -7.96 -1.68
N ARG A 183 -5.32 -6.78 -1.31
CA ARG A 183 -6.32 -6.05 -2.12
C ARG A 183 -5.78 -5.73 -3.52
N THR A 184 -4.52 -5.29 -3.64
CA THR A 184 -3.90 -5.00 -4.94
C THR A 184 -3.79 -6.25 -5.81
N PHE A 185 -3.40 -7.40 -5.24
CA PHE A 185 -3.35 -8.66 -5.95
C PHE A 185 -4.74 -9.09 -6.41
N GLN A 186 -5.74 -9.01 -5.55
CA GLN A 186 -7.13 -9.29 -5.91
C GLN A 186 -7.63 -8.43 -7.07
N GLN A 187 -7.30 -7.14 -7.08
CA GLN A 187 -7.68 -6.21 -8.15
C GLN A 187 -6.95 -6.49 -9.48
N VAL A 188 -5.64 -6.77 -9.43
CA VAL A 188 -4.84 -7.08 -10.63
C VAL A 188 -5.21 -8.42 -11.24
N LEU A 189 -5.49 -9.42 -10.38
CA LEU A 189 -5.90 -10.76 -10.80
C LEU A 189 -7.38 -10.84 -11.18
N CYS A 190 -8.16 -9.82 -10.82
CA CYS A 190 -9.63 -9.82 -10.93
C CYS A 190 -10.29 -10.98 -10.16
N ASP A 191 -9.70 -11.41 -9.07
CA ASP A 191 -10.18 -12.47 -8.20
C ASP A 191 -10.21 -12.01 -6.73
N TYR A 192 -11.38 -11.69 -6.21
CA TYR A 192 -11.56 -11.20 -4.84
C TYR A 192 -11.46 -12.31 -3.77
N ASN A 193 -11.50 -13.56 -4.19
CA ASN A 193 -11.26 -14.71 -3.32
C ASN A 193 -9.79 -15.13 -3.29
N PHE A 194 -8.94 -14.47 -4.06
CA PHE A 194 -7.52 -14.75 -4.08
C PHE A 194 -6.85 -14.35 -2.77
N GLY A 195 -6.12 -15.30 -2.21
CA GLY A 195 -5.18 -15.06 -1.11
C GLY A 195 -5.81 -15.07 0.29
N GLU A 196 -5.10 -15.63 1.22
CA GLU A 196 -5.45 -15.73 2.63
C GLU A 196 -4.45 -14.99 3.52
N LYS A 197 -4.94 -14.47 4.63
CA LYS A 197 -4.15 -13.71 5.60
C LYS A 197 -3.49 -14.64 6.61
N TRP A 198 -2.22 -14.40 6.90
CA TRP A 198 -1.50 -15.11 7.95
C TRP A 198 -0.76 -14.14 8.87
N TYR A 199 -1.52 -13.36 9.60
CA TYR A 199 -1.07 -12.35 10.56
C TYR A 199 -2.20 -11.99 11.52
N GLY A 200 -1.91 -11.29 12.61
CA GLY A 200 -2.93 -10.80 13.54
C GLY A 200 -3.77 -11.90 14.19
N GLY A 201 -3.21 -13.11 14.36
CA GLY A 201 -3.94 -14.25 14.91
C GLY A 201 -4.77 -15.05 13.90
N HIS A 202 -4.86 -14.62 12.65
CA HIS A 202 -5.48 -15.39 11.57
C HIS A 202 -4.53 -16.46 11.05
N GLU A 203 -5.04 -17.68 10.86
CA GLU A 203 -4.33 -18.79 10.25
C GLU A 203 -5.07 -19.18 8.95
N PRO A 204 -4.37 -19.34 7.81
CA PRO A 204 -5.02 -19.66 6.55
C PRO A 204 -5.62 -21.07 6.59
N SER A 205 -6.78 -21.22 5.95
CA SER A 205 -7.43 -22.51 5.76
C SER A 205 -6.75 -23.32 4.66
N ASN A 206 -6.23 -22.61 3.66
CA ASN A 206 -5.45 -23.15 2.55
C ASN A 206 -4.17 -22.33 2.39
N TYR A 207 -3.02 -23.01 2.34
CA TYR A 207 -1.70 -22.39 2.25
C TYR A 207 -1.25 -22.10 0.81
N GLU A 208 -2.13 -22.15 -0.20
CA GLU A 208 -1.71 -21.98 -1.60
C GLU A 208 -1.33 -20.51 -1.95
N TYR A 209 -2.11 -19.54 -1.47
CA TYR A 209 -1.89 -18.13 -1.74
C TYR A 209 -1.93 -17.35 -0.44
N VAL A 210 -0.77 -17.11 0.15
CA VAL A 210 -0.69 -16.59 1.52
C VAL A 210 0.01 -15.25 1.58
N PHE A 211 -0.60 -14.32 2.34
CA PHE A 211 -0.02 -13.04 2.72
C PHE A 211 0.34 -13.08 4.21
N ALA A 212 1.63 -13.22 4.50
CA ALA A 212 2.10 -13.51 5.85
C ALA A 212 3.02 -12.44 6.42
N SER A 213 2.88 -12.19 7.74
CA SER A 213 3.88 -11.36 8.42
C SER A 213 5.17 -12.17 8.64
N LYS A 214 6.31 -11.48 8.51
CA LYS A 214 7.62 -12.09 8.76
C LYS A 214 7.71 -12.71 10.15
N ASP A 215 7.07 -12.08 11.15
CA ASP A 215 7.13 -12.54 12.55
C ASP A 215 6.30 -13.81 12.74
N THR A 216 5.12 -13.90 12.11
CA THR A 216 4.31 -15.11 12.09
C THR A 216 5.08 -16.27 11.45
N LEU A 217 5.68 -16.04 10.27
CA LEU A 217 6.48 -17.05 9.59
C LEU A 217 7.69 -17.49 10.42
N ASN A 218 8.46 -16.53 10.95
CA ASN A 218 9.66 -16.83 11.73
C ASN A 218 9.35 -17.68 12.98
N ASN A 219 8.21 -17.40 13.64
CA ASN A 219 7.78 -18.15 14.83
C ASN A 219 7.26 -19.56 14.51
N ARG A 220 6.77 -19.78 13.29
CA ARG A 220 6.15 -21.04 12.88
C ARG A 220 7.08 -21.94 12.03
N ILE A 221 8.16 -21.41 11.48
CA ILE A 221 8.99 -22.11 10.49
C ILE A 221 9.58 -23.42 10.99
N ASP A 222 9.88 -23.53 12.28
CA ASP A 222 10.40 -24.76 12.88
C ASP A 222 9.35 -25.86 13.06
N THR A 223 8.06 -25.48 13.02
CA THR A 223 6.91 -26.38 13.14
C THR A 223 6.19 -26.60 11.81
N PHE A 224 6.71 -26.01 10.73
CA PHE A 224 6.14 -26.14 9.40
C PHE A 224 6.24 -27.56 8.86
N ASN A 225 5.08 -28.09 8.43
CA ASN A 225 5.02 -29.35 7.69
C ASN A 225 4.97 -29.16 6.16
N LEU A 226 5.19 -27.93 5.68
CA LEU A 226 5.19 -27.65 4.24
C LEU A 226 6.54 -28.03 3.62
N PRO A 227 6.58 -28.67 2.44
CA PRO A 227 7.82 -28.92 1.72
C PRO A 227 8.57 -27.62 1.42
N ARG A 228 9.90 -27.73 1.27
CA ARG A 228 10.74 -26.55 0.97
C ARG A 228 10.42 -25.89 -0.37
N ASP A 229 9.92 -26.65 -1.33
CA ASP A 229 9.48 -26.25 -2.67
C ASP A 229 7.97 -26.04 -2.75
N TYR A 230 7.30 -25.83 -1.61
CA TYR A 230 5.84 -25.69 -1.57
C TYR A 230 5.38 -24.45 -2.35
N TYR A 231 6.03 -23.31 -2.14
CA TYR A 231 5.74 -22.08 -2.85
C TYR A 231 6.57 -21.96 -4.13
N ASP A 232 5.90 -21.72 -5.24
CA ASP A 232 6.53 -21.51 -6.54
C ASP A 232 7.02 -20.08 -6.69
N TYR A 233 6.31 -19.13 -6.07
CA TYR A 233 6.56 -17.71 -6.17
C TYR A 233 6.56 -17.08 -4.77
N ILE A 234 7.66 -16.43 -4.40
CA ILE A 234 7.79 -15.71 -3.13
C ILE A 234 8.07 -14.23 -3.42
N VAL A 235 7.26 -13.35 -2.81
CA VAL A 235 7.49 -11.90 -2.82
C VAL A 235 7.94 -11.46 -1.44
N ILE A 236 9.00 -10.65 -1.39
CA ILE A 236 9.46 -10.00 -0.16
C ILE A 236 9.36 -8.49 -0.36
N ASP A 237 8.43 -7.87 0.35
CA ASP A 237 8.33 -6.42 0.37
C ASP A 237 9.33 -5.84 1.38
N GLU A 238 9.85 -4.65 1.07
CA GLU A 238 10.95 -3.99 1.78
C GLU A 238 12.17 -4.92 1.95
N ALA A 239 12.64 -5.46 0.82
CA ALA A 239 13.71 -6.46 0.73
C ALA A 239 15.04 -6.01 1.36
N HIS A 240 15.24 -4.71 1.62
CA HIS A 240 16.40 -4.20 2.35
C HIS A 240 16.45 -4.71 3.82
N HIS A 241 15.37 -5.30 4.34
CA HIS A 241 15.36 -5.95 5.65
C HIS A 241 15.85 -7.41 5.65
N ILE A 242 16.12 -8.00 4.48
CA ILE A 242 16.54 -9.42 4.34
C ILE A 242 17.76 -9.79 5.20
N PRO A 243 18.80 -8.96 5.37
CA PRO A 243 19.93 -9.30 6.23
C PRO A 243 19.56 -9.52 7.70
N ALA A 244 18.39 -9.09 8.16
CA ALA A 244 17.92 -9.43 9.50
C ALA A 244 17.66 -10.95 9.62
N GLY A 245 18.15 -11.58 10.68
CA GLY A 245 18.14 -13.03 10.86
C GLY A 245 16.77 -13.70 10.71
N SER A 246 15.67 -12.97 10.97
CA SER A 246 14.30 -13.46 10.79
C SER A 246 13.95 -13.73 9.32
N TYR A 247 14.36 -12.86 8.40
CA TYR A 247 14.15 -13.07 6.96
C TYR A 247 15.07 -14.15 6.41
N GLN A 248 16.34 -14.17 6.84
CA GLN A 248 17.31 -15.18 6.40
C GLN A 248 16.83 -16.59 6.71
N LYS A 249 16.21 -16.82 7.87
CA LYS A 249 15.63 -18.11 8.24
C LYS A 249 14.55 -18.55 7.25
N ILE A 250 13.65 -17.62 6.87
CA ILE A 250 12.55 -17.91 5.94
C ILE A 250 13.09 -18.23 4.53
N ILE A 251 14.03 -17.40 4.02
CA ILE A 251 14.61 -17.58 2.67
C ILE A 251 15.45 -18.86 2.57
N SER A 252 16.10 -19.24 3.67
CA SER A 252 16.89 -20.49 3.73
C SER A 252 16.00 -21.72 3.79
N TYR A 253 14.77 -21.61 4.31
CA TYR A 253 13.82 -22.72 4.39
C TYR A 253 13.18 -23.00 3.03
N PHE A 254 12.59 -21.99 2.38
CA PHE A 254 11.88 -22.17 1.12
C PHE A 254 12.82 -22.08 -0.09
N ILE A 255 12.54 -22.91 -1.09
CA ILE A 255 13.24 -22.94 -2.38
C ILE A 255 12.22 -22.68 -3.50
N PRO A 256 11.79 -21.40 -3.68
CA PRO A 256 10.82 -21.07 -4.71
C PRO A 256 11.44 -21.13 -6.10
N LYS A 257 10.60 -21.25 -7.13
CA LYS A 257 11.00 -21.06 -8.53
C LYS A 257 11.35 -19.57 -8.78
N VAL A 258 10.53 -18.66 -8.26
CA VAL A 258 10.77 -17.20 -8.35
C VAL A 258 10.86 -16.62 -6.95
N LEU A 259 11.93 -15.90 -6.67
CA LEU A 259 12.05 -15.01 -5.52
C LEU A 259 12.08 -13.57 -6.03
N LEU A 260 11.06 -12.77 -5.68
CA LEU A 260 10.98 -11.35 -6.04
C LEU A 260 11.15 -10.49 -4.79
N GLY A 261 12.20 -9.69 -4.74
CA GLY A 261 12.41 -8.64 -3.74
C GLY A 261 11.97 -7.28 -4.25
N LEU A 262 11.27 -6.52 -3.42
CA LEU A 262 10.85 -5.16 -3.69
C LEU A 262 11.49 -4.24 -2.66
N THR A 263 12.11 -3.15 -3.09
CA THR A 263 12.61 -2.11 -2.18
C THR A 263 12.62 -0.74 -2.85
N ALA A 264 12.57 0.31 -2.04
CA ALA A 264 12.78 1.68 -2.54
C ALA A 264 14.27 2.05 -2.47
N THR A 265 15.02 1.46 -1.55
CA THR A 265 16.41 1.79 -1.24
C THR A 265 17.19 0.49 -1.05
N PRO A 266 18.00 0.08 -2.03
CA PRO A 266 18.86 -1.10 -1.89
C PRO A 266 20.09 -0.81 -1.02
N GLU A 267 20.48 0.46 -0.92
CA GLU A 267 21.63 0.90 -0.14
C GLU A 267 21.30 0.87 1.36
N ARG A 268 22.18 0.25 2.14
CA ARG A 268 22.06 0.14 3.60
C ARG A 268 23.19 0.87 4.32
N MET A 269 22.89 1.35 5.52
CA MET A 269 23.91 2.00 6.38
C MET A 269 25.00 1.04 6.88
N ASP A 270 24.70 -0.26 6.96
CA ASP A 270 25.66 -1.31 7.38
C ASP A 270 26.50 -1.86 6.22
N CYS A 271 26.39 -1.27 5.02
CA CYS A 271 27.12 -1.67 3.81
C CYS A 271 26.91 -3.14 3.37
N GLU A 272 25.90 -3.85 3.92
CA GLU A 272 25.54 -5.16 3.40
C GLU A 272 24.88 -5.07 2.04
N ASP A 273 25.45 -5.76 1.06
CA ASP A 273 24.92 -5.83 -0.31
C ASP A 273 23.77 -6.84 -0.36
N ILE A 274 22.54 -6.33 -0.51
CA ILE A 274 21.35 -7.19 -0.60
C ILE A 274 21.26 -7.94 -1.93
N THR A 275 21.98 -7.53 -2.96
CA THR A 275 21.95 -8.20 -4.28
C THR A 275 22.43 -9.65 -4.20
N GLN A 276 23.27 -9.99 -3.20
CA GLN A 276 23.73 -11.36 -2.97
C GLN A 276 22.57 -12.37 -2.80
N TYR A 277 21.38 -11.91 -2.37
CA TYR A 277 20.19 -12.76 -2.26
C TYR A 277 19.41 -12.87 -3.57
N PHE A 278 19.78 -12.07 -4.59
CA PHE A 278 19.08 -11.90 -5.87
C PHE A 278 20.02 -12.04 -7.06
N ASP A 279 20.69 -13.19 -7.16
CA ASP A 279 21.63 -13.56 -8.24
C ASP A 279 22.72 -12.49 -8.50
N GLY A 280 23.05 -11.66 -7.48
CA GLY A 280 24.09 -10.63 -7.52
C GLY A 280 23.73 -9.38 -8.32
N THR A 281 22.49 -9.19 -8.75
CA THR A 281 22.10 -8.08 -9.64
C THR A 281 20.78 -7.41 -9.23
N ILE A 282 20.62 -6.15 -9.62
CA ILE A 282 19.33 -5.46 -9.62
C ILE A 282 18.68 -5.76 -10.97
N SER A 283 17.56 -6.49 -10.95
CA SER A 283 16.88 -6.92 -12.19
C SER A 283 16.17 -5.77 -12.90
N ALA A 284 15.60 -4.85 -12.14
CA ALA A 284 15.01 -3.63 -12.69
C ALA A 284 15.03 -2.50 -11.65
N GLU A 285 15.19 -1.28 -12.11
CA GLU A 285 15.17 -0.11 -11.22
C GLU A 285 14.44 1.08 -11.83
N ILE A 286 13.76 1.82 -10.95
CA ILE A 286 13.24 3.16 -11.19
C ILE A 286 13.43 3.97 -9.92
N ARG A 287 14.48 4.75 -9.88
CA ARG A 287 14.86 5.56 -8.73
C ARG A 287 13.97 6.79 -8.59
N LEU A 288 14.13 7.53 -7.50
CA LEU A 288 13.30 8.68 -7.18
C LEU A 288 13.46 9.80 -8.23
N ASP A 289 14.69 10.09 -8.62
CA ASP A 289 15.05 11.04 -9.67
C ASP A 289 14.45 10.67 -11.03
N ASP A 290 14.58 9.40 -11.44
CA ASP A 290 13.95 8.89 -12.67
C ASP A 290 12.44 9.02 -12.64
N ALA A 291 11.81 8.68 -11.50
CA ALA A 291 10.38 8.76 -11.32
C ALA A 291 9.87 10.21 -11.36
N LEU A 292 10.62 11.15 -10.81
CA LEU A 292 10.32 12.60 -10.89
C LEU A 292 10.50 13.11 -12.32
N ASN A 293 11.61 12.82 -12.97
CA ASN A 293 11.90 13.25 -14.34
C ASN A 293 10.90 12.70 -15.36
N LYS A 294 10.44 11.46 -15.16
CA LYS A 294 9.37 10.85 -15.98
C LYS A 294 7.98 11.38 -15.59
N GLY A 295 7.89 12.29 -14.62
CA GLY A 295 6.61 12.84 -14.15
C GLY A 295 5.67 11.80 -13.53
N LEU A 296 6.18 10.73 -12.95
CA LEU A 296 5.38 9.68 -12.30
C LEU A 296 4.96 10.10 -10.89
N LEU A 297 5.72 10.98 -10.27
CA LEU A 297 5.49 11.56 -8.97
C LEU A 297 5.14 13.04 -9.09
N ALA A 298 4.57 13.61 -8.03
CA ALA A 298 4.30 15.04 -7.96
C ALA A 298 5.61 15.81 -7.77
N PRO A 299 5.80 16.94 -8.45
CA PRO A 299 6.93 17.82 -8.20
C PRO A 299 6.87 18.36 -6.77
N PHE A 300 7.99 18.86 -6.25
CA PHE A 300 8.06 19.36 -4.88
C PHE A 300 8.88 20.64 -4.78
N HIS A 301 8.62 21.41 -3.72
CA HIS A 301 9.49 22.46 -3.24
C HIS A 301 10.07 22.02 -1.89
N CYS A 302 11.38 22.17 -1.71
CA CYS A 302 12.05 21.81 -0.47
C CYS A 302 12.62 23.07 0.19
N TYR A 303 12.23 23.31 1.43
CA TYR A 303 12.65 24.46 2.23
C TYR A 303 13.50 23.96 3.41
N GLY A 304 14.81 24.16 3.34
CA GLY A 304 15.72 23.97 4.48
C GLY A 304 15.60 25.14 5.45
N ILE A 305 15.05 24.93 6.63
CA ILE A 305 14.86 25.98 7.63
C ILE A 305 15.85 25.79 8.76
N THR A 306 16.78 26.74 8.90
CA THR A 306 17.70 26.74 10.03
C THR A 306 16.97 27.22 11.29
N ASP A 307 17.02 26.45 12.35
CA ASP A 307 16.58 26.84 13.69
C ASP A 307 17.79 27.15 14.60
N SER A 308 17.53 27.70 15.77
CA SER A 308 18.58 28.03 16.74
C SER A 308 18.90 26.90 17.71
N VAL A 309 18.48 25.68 17.40
CA VAL A 309 18.71 24.52 18.29
C VAL A 309 20.15 24.06 18.16
N ASP A 310 20.82 23.91 19.31
CA ASP A 310 22.16 23.36 19.40
C ASP A 310 22.09 21.86 19.73
N TYR A 311 22.64 21.05 18.86
CA TYR A 311 22.69 19.59 19.03
C TYR A 311 24.04 19.11 19.57
N SER A 312 24.97 20.00 19.91
CA SER A 312 26.33 19.63 20.34
C SER A 312 26.35 18.73 21.59
N GLU A 313 25.38 18.93 22.49
CA GLU A 313 25.24 18.17 23.73
C GLU A 313 24.37 16.92 23.60
N VAL A 314 23.66 16.74 22.45
CA VAL A 314 22.84 15.56 22.25
C VAL A 314 23.70 14.34 21.98
N GLY A 315 23.50 13.28 22.74
CA GLY A 315 24.19 12.02 22.58
C GLY A 315 24.00 11.42 21.19
N TRP A 316 25.08 10.87 20.64
CA TRP A 316 25.09 10.18 19.36
C TRP A 316 25.43 8.70 19.55
N ASN A 317 24.56 7.80 19.18
CA ASN A 317 24.74 6.37 19.37
C ASN A 317 24.31 5.59 18.12
N ARG A 318 25.18 4.72 17.62
CA ARG A 318 24.93 3.86 16.44
C ARG A 318 24.43 4.62 15.21
N GLY A 319 24.97 5.81 14.94
CA GLY A 319 24.57 6.62 13.78
C GLY A 319 23.26 7.40 13.97
N GLN A 320 22.75 7.54 15.18
CA GLN A 320 21.51 8.25 15.49
C GLN A 320 21.64 9.11 16.74
N TYR A 321 20.87 10.20 16.79
CA TYR A 321 20.71 10.99 17.99
C TYR A 321 19.90 10.22 19.05
N VAL A 322 20.22 10.45 20.32
CA VAL A 322 19.44 9.88 21.43
C VAL A 322 18.07 10.57 21.49
N ALA A 323 17.01 9.84 21.14
CA ALA A 323 15.65 10.38 21.00
C ALA A 323 15.11 11.06 22.27
N SER A 324 15.45 10.54 23.48
CA SER A 324 15.03 11.14 24.73
C SER A 324 15.68 12.50 25.00
N GLU A 325 16.90 12.72 24.50
CA GLU A 325 17.62 13.99 24.63
C GLU A 325 17.12 14.99 23.58
N LEU A 326 16.92 14.54 22.32
CA LEU A 326 16.25 15.36 21.32
C LEU A 326 14.87 15.83 21.78
N SER A 327 14.11 14.96 22.41
CA SER A 327 12.79 15.32 22.92
C SER A 327 12.86 16.48 23.92
N LYS A 328 13.85 16.49 24.83
CA LYS A 328 14.02 17.59 25.80
C LYS A 328 14.28 18.96 25.14
N ILE A 329 14.99 18.96 24.01
CA ILE A 329 15.32 20.19 23.28
C ILE A 329 14.12 20.69 22.48
N TYR A 330 13.30 19.80 21.95
CA TYR A 330 12.20 20.14 21.06
C TYR A 330 10.88 20.36 21.78
N THR A 331 10.62 19.60 22.84
CA THR A 331 9.40 19.72 23.61
C THR A 331 9.49 20.95 24.52
N TYR A 332 8.43 21.72 24.56
CA TYR A 332 8.33 23.00 25.28
C TYR A 332 9.26 24.12 24.78
N ASN A 333 9.74 24.02 23.53
CA ASN A 333 10.55 25.05 22.88
C ASN A 333 9.68 26.00 22.05
N ASP A 334 9.13 27.03 22.70
CA ASP A 334 8.25 28.00 22.05
C ASP A 334 8.98 28.85 21.01
N ALA A 335 10.28 29.11 21.18
CA ALA A 335 11.07 29.86 20.21
C ALA A 335 11.17 29.11 18.88
N ARG A 336 11.46 27.79 18.94
CA ARG A 336 11.50 26.91 17.78
C ARG A 336 10.11 26.78 17.12
N THR A 337 9.08 26.57 17.93
CA THR A 337 7.70 26.54 17.41
C THR A 337 7.34 27.83 16.66
N GLY A 338 7.78 28.99 17.17
CA GLY A 338 7.62 30.28 16.50
C GLY A 338 8.37 30.34 15.16
N VAL A 339 9.56 29.74 15.04
CA VAL A 339 10.27 29.64 13.75
C VAL A 339 9.47 28.79 12.77
N ILE A 340 8.96 27.64 13.21
CA ILE A 340 8.15 26.73 12.38
C ILE A 340 6.91 27.47 11.85
N LEU A 341 6.12 28.08 12.71
CA LEU A 341 4.89 28.78 12.29
C LEU A 341 5.18 29.94 11.35
N ARG A 342 6.20 30.79 11.64
CA ARG A 342 6.60 31.89 10.75
C ARG A 342 7.09 31.39 9.39
N SER A 343 7.80 30.25 9.33
CA SER A 343 8.24 29.71 8.06
C SER A 343 7.07 29.21 7.20
N LEU A 344 6.07 28.59 7.82
CA LEU A 344 4.84 28.20 7.13
C LEU A 344 4.10 29.42 6.60
N GLU A 345 3.96 30.50 7.40
CA GLU A 345 3.35 31.75 6.96
C GLU A 345 4.12 32.42 5.82
N LYS A 346 5.44 32.29 5.80
CA LYS A 346 6.31 32.93 4.80
C LYS A 346 6.24 32.20 3.44
N TYR A 347 6.27 30.88 3.45
CA TYR A 347 6.46 30.09 2.23
C TYR A 347 5.14 29.50 1.69
N LEU A 348 4.15 29.24 2.54
CA LEU A 348 2.83 28.85 2.07
C LEU A 348 1.97 30.08 1.76
N PRO A 349 1.16 30.05 0.70
CA PRO A 349 0.15 31.10 0.49
C PRO A 349 -0.75 31.25 1.71
N LYS A 350 -1.10 32.49 2.10
CA LYS A 350 -1.91 32.74 3.30
C LYS A 350 -3.24 31.97 3.36
N SER A 351 -3.83 31.69 2.21
CA SER A 351 -5.04 30.86 2.08
C SER A 351 -4.78 29.38 2.34
N SER A 352 -3.52 28.94 2.32
CA SER A 352 -3.16 27.52 2.38
C SER A 352 -2.91 27.00 3.78
N LEU A 353 -2.52 27.84 4.76
CA LEU A 353 -2.28 27.42 6.15
C LEU A 353 -3.46 26.64 6.77
N HIS A 354 -4.68 27.02 6.44
CA HIS A 354 -5.90 26.37 6.90
C HIS A 354 -6.48 25.38 5.86
N ASN A 355 -5.73 25.08 4.79
CA ASN A 355 -6.21 24.26 3.68
C ASN A 355 -5.20 23.20 3.20
N VAL A 356 -4.06 23.07 3.86
CA VAL A 356 -3.07 22.02 3.60
C VAL A 356 -3.51 20.66 4.14
N ARG A 357 -2.89 19.61 3.63
CA ARG A 357 -2.88 18.26 4.19
C ARG A 357 -1.46 17.93 4.58
N ALA A 358 -1.10 18.33 5.80
CA ALA A 358 0.27 18.27 6.28
C ALA A 358 0.53 17.00 7.11
N LEU A 359 1.59 16.26 6.79
CA LEU A 359 2.13 15.17 7.59
C LEU A 359 3.39 15.65 8.31
N CYS A 360 3.39 15.61 9.66
CA CYS A 360 4.42 16.22 10.49
C CYS A 360 5.16 15.15 11.31
N PHE A 361 6.44 14.91 11.00
CA PHE A 361 7.25 13.87 11.64
C PHE A 361 7.91 14.39 12.92
N CYS A 362 7.55 13.81 14.07
CA CYS A 362 8.04 14.17 15.41
C CYS A 362 9.02 13.14 15.96
N VAL A 363 9.80 13.54 16.98
CA VAL A 363 10.78 12.69 17.67
C VAL A 363 10.08 11.58 18.46
N ASN A 364 9.07 11.94 19.23
CA ASN A 364 8.30 11.03 20.08
C ASN A 364 6.88 11.57 20.32
N GLN A 365 6.11 10.85 21.11
CA GLN A 365 4.70 11.17 21.39
C GLN A 365 4.55 12.50 22.17
N GLU A 366 5.46 12.80 23.08
CA GLU A 366 5.42 14.03 23.87
C GLU A 366 5.63 15.26 22.98
N HIS A 367 6.61 15.19 22.07
CA HIS A 367 6.84 16.22 21.06
C HIS A 367 5.62 16.38 20.14
N ALA A 368 5.00 15.29 19.69
CA ALA A 368 3.82 15.33 18.85
C ALA A 368 2.63 16.00 19.57
N LYS A 369 2.38 15.63 20.84
CA LYS A 369 1.33 16.25 21.68
C LYS A 369 1.57 17.74 21.86
N TYR A 370 2.82 18.13 22.17
CA TYR A 370 3.21 19.53 22.33
C TYR A 370 2.96 20.33 21.03
N MET A 371 3.46 19.88 19.91
CA MET A 371 3.32 20.56 18.61
C MET A 371 1.86 20.70 18.20
N ALA A 372 1.07 19.62 18.32
CA ALA A 372 -0.36 19.69 18.00
C ALA A 372 -1.10 20.70 18.88
N SER A 373 -0.80 20.76 20.18
CA SER A 373 -1.40 21.73 21.08
C SER A 373 -1.05 23.17 20.68
N LYS A 374 0.21 23.45 20.31
CA LYS A 374 0.64 24.78 19.87
C LYS A 374 0.00 25.21 18.57
N PHE A 375 -0.13 24.29 17.60
CA PHE A 375 -0.83 24.59 16.34
C PHE A 375 -2.31 24.87 16.59
N THR A 376 -2.96 24.09 17.45
CA THR A 376 -4.36 24.33 17.82
C THR A 376 -4.55 25.67 18.52
N LEU A 377 -3.64 26.07 19.42
CA LEU A 377 -3.67 27.40 20.06
C LEU A 377 -3.55 28.55 19.04
N CYS A 378 -2.85 28.31 17.92
CA CYS A 378 -2.76 29.26 16.81
C CYS A 378 -3.95 29.19 15.83
N GLY A 379 -5.01 28.43 16.15
CA GLY A 379 -6.20 28.30 15.32
C GLY A 379 -6.08 27.33 14.15
N LEU A 380 -5.00 26.52 14.10
CA LEU A 380 -4.80 25.51 13.07
C LEU A 380 -5.43 24.17 13.51
N LYS A 381 -6.06 23.45 12.58
CA LYS A 381 -6.69 22.17 12.86
C LYS A 381 -5.61 21.08 12.90
N ALA A 382 -5.20 20.69 14.08
CA ALA A 382 -4.09 19.78 14.31
C ALA A 382 -4.51 18.58 15.17
N GLU A 383 -4.00 17.40 14.81
CA GLU A 383 -4.24 16.14 15.52
C GLU A 383 -2.98 15.30 15.58
N ILE A 384 -3.00 14.29 16.43
CA ILE A 384 -1.88 13.37 16.63
C ILE A 384 -2.26 11.96 16.22
N LEU A 385 -1.26 11.21 15.74
CA LEU A 385 -1.36 9.78 15.52
C LEU A 385 -0.09 9.10 16.03
N THR A 386 -0.24 8.32 17.10
CA THR A 386 0.83 7.65 17.83
C THR A 386 0.41 6.23 18.18
N SER A 387 1.30 5.42 18.76
CA SER A 387 0.96 4.06 19.21
C SER A 387 -0.17 4.02 20.24
N GLU A 388 -0.37 5.09 21.02
CA GLU A 388 -1.45 5.15 22.03
C GLU A 388 -2.84 5.24 21.40
N ASN A 389 -2.95 5.83 20.21
CA ASN A 389 -4.21 6.02 19.50
C ASN A 389 -4.22 5.39 18.10
N GLU A 390 -3.45 4.33 17.92
CA GLU A 390 -3.33 3.62 16.63
C GLU A 390 -4.68 3.16 16.05
N LYS A 391 -5.62 2.81 16.90
CA LYS A 391 -7.00 2.46 16.50
C LYS A 391 -7.73 3.59 15.77
N MET A 392 -7.29 4.84 15.93
CA MET A 392 -7.85 6.01 15.25
C MET A 392 -7.19 6.29 13.89
N ARG A 393 -6.30 5.42 13.41
CA ARG A 393 -5.51 5.64 12.18
C ARG A 393 -6.40 5.93 10.97
N SER A 394 -7.35 5.07 10.66
CA SER A 394 -8.27 5.22 9.53
C SER A 394 -9.11 6.50 9.64
N VAL A 395 -9.58 6.81 10.85
CA VAL A 395 -10.33 8.04 11.12
C VAL A 395 -9.46 9.28 10.87
N ARG A 396 -8.23 9.31 11.40
CA ARG A 396 -7.31 10.45 11.22
C ARG A 396 -6.92 10.65 9.75
N TYR A 397 -6.71 9.56 9.02
CA TYR A 397 -6.41 9.64 7.59
C TYR A 397 -7.58 10.19 6.78
N ARG A 398 -8.82 9.73 7.06
CA ARG A 398 -10.02 10.30 6.46
C ARG A 398 -10.20 11.77 6.78
N GLN A 399 -10.00 12.16 8.04
CA GLN A 399 -10.08 13.57 8.48
C GLN A 399 -9.06 14.43 7.76
N LEU A 400 -7.81 13.97 7.59
CA LEU A 400 -6.77 14.70 6.85
C LEU A 400 -7.12 14.77 5.35
N LYS A 401 -7.56 13.69 4.76
CA LYS A 401 -8.01 13.65 3.36
C LYS A 401 -9.13 14.65 3.09
N ASN A 402 -10.13 14.69 3.96
CA ASN A 402 -11.29 15.57 3.85
C ASN A 402 -11.03 17.01 4.35
N LYS A 403 -9.82 17.32 4.82
CA LYS A 403 -9.46 18.64 5.41
C LYS A 403 -10.27 19.00 6.67
N GLU A 404 -10.81 18.00 7.35
CA GLU A 404 -11.38 18.18 8.69
C GLU A 404 -10.29 18.54 9.69
N ILE A 405 -9.08 17.99 9.47
CA ILE A 405 -7.81 18.42 10.07
C ILE A 405 -6.84 18.82 8.96
N ASN A 406 -5.88 19.70 9.28
CA ASN A 406 -4.88 20.19 8.33
C ASN A 406 -3.47 19.67 8.65
N TYR A 407 -3.18 19.39 9.91
CA TYR A 407 -1.86 18.93 10.38
C TYR A 407 -2.00 17.66 11.18
N LEU A 408 -1.36 16.59 10.73
CA LEU A 408 -1.30 15.32 11.42
C LEU A 408 0.13 15.08 11.91
N PHE A 409 0.31 15.14 13.25
CA PHE A 409 1.59 14.90 13.90
C PHE A 409 1.77 13.43 14.18
N VAL A 410 2.85 12.84 13.63
CA VAL A 410 3.12 11.40 13.69
C VAL A 410 4.51 11.13 14.28
N VAL A 411 4.70 9.91 14.79
CA VAL A 411 5.98 9.41 15.30
C VAL A 411 6.43 8.21 14.45
N ASP A 412 7.66 7.77 14.57
CA ASP A 412 8.36 6.77 13.75
C ASP A 412 7.57 5.51 13.35
N MET A 413 6.64 5.06 14.18
CA MET A 413 5.78 3.91 13.85
C MET A 413 5.02 4.08 12.53
N PHE A 414 4.88 5.32 12.06
CA PHE A 414 4.12 5.67 10.85
C PHE A 414 5.02 5.97 9.65
N ASN A 415 6.31 5.65 9.72
CA ASN A 415 7.22 5.77 8.57
C ASN A 415 6.84 4.85 7.42
N GLU A 416 6.06 3.80 7.68
CA GLU A 416 5.58 2.84 6.70
C GLU A 416 4.08 2.57 6.88
N GLY A 417 3.38 2.22 5.79
CA GLY A 417 1.94 1.91 5.84
C GLY A 417 0.98 3.12 5.81
N VAL A 418 1.47 4.38 5.74
CA VAL A 418 0.62 5.56 5.48
C VAL A 418 0.36 5.66 3.99
N ASP A 419 -0.89 5.58 3.57
CA ASP A 419 -1.31 5.76 2.18
C ASP A 419 -2.33 6.89 2.07
N ILE A 420 -1.83 8.11 1.99
CA ILE A 420 -2.65 9.31 1.76
C ILE A 420 -2.02 10.08 0.59
N PRO A 421 -2.36 9.74 -0.67
CA PRO A 421 -1.82 10.42 -1.85
C PRO A 421 -2.08 11.93 -1.85
N GLU A 422 -3.15 12.36 -1.20
CA GLU A 422 -3.59 13.74 -1.11
C GLU A 422 -2.71 14.62 -0.20
N VAL A 423 -1.77 14.05 0.56
CA VAL A 423 -0.79 14.84 1.36
C VAL A 423 -0.02 15.77 0.42
N ASP A 424 -0.11 17.07 0.68
CA ASP A 424 0.49 18.15 -0.11
C ASP A 424 1.59 18.92 0.65
N THR A 425 1.76 18.62 1.93
CA THR A 425 2.76 19.28 2.78
C THR A 425 3.42 18.28 3.71
N ILE A 426 4.76 18.32 3.84
CA ILE A 426 5.52 17.51 4.78
C ILE A 426 6.37 18.40 5.67
N LEU A 427 6.33 18.14 6.98
CA LEU A 427 7.19 18.81 7.96
C LEU A 427 8.10 17.79 8.64
N PHE A 428 9.40 17.88 8.41
CA PHE A 428 10.40 17.15 9.15
C PHE A 428 10.79 17.95 10.41
N LEU A 429 10.11 17.67 11.53
CA LEU A 429 10.30 18.38 12.79
C LEU A 429 11.41 17.78 13.66
N ARG A 430 12.14 16.82 13.11
CA ARG A 430 13.29 16.17 13.74
C ARG A 430 14.33 15.84 12.68
N PRO A 431 15.62 15.75 13.03
CA PRO A 431 16.60 15.18 12.13
C PRO A 431 16.25 13.72 11.85
N THR A 432 16.28 13.34 10.58
CA THR A 432 16.10 11.94 10.13
C THR A 432 17.43 11.45 9.63
N GLU A 433 18.12 10.65 10.42
CA GLU A 433 19.52 10.25 10.18
C GLU A 433 19.61 9.18 9.09
N SER A 434 18.62 8.29 9.02
CA SER A 434 18.56 7.24 8.01
C SER A 434 18.05 7.79 6.67
N ILE A 435 18.88 7.71 5.65
CA ILE A 435 18.51 8.07 4.25
C ILE A 435 17.30 7.25 3.80
N THR A 436 17.26 5.96 4.13
CA THR A 436 16.13 5.07 3.81
C THR A 436 14.82 5.59 4.41
N VAL A 437 14.82 5.89 5.72
CA VAL A 437 13.64 6.43 6.41
C VAL A 437 13.25 7.79 5.82
N PHE A 438 14.22 8.63 5.54
CA PHE A 438 13.98 9.94 4.93
C PHE A 438 13.29 9.80 3.55
N ILE A 439 13.82 8.97 2.66
CA ILE A 439 13.23 8.74 1.33
C ILE A 439 11.82 8.13 1.44
N GLN A 440 11.60 7.23 2.39
CA GLN A 440 10.28 6.64 2.63
C GLN A 440 9.28 7.69 3.12
N GLN A 441 9.68 8.57 4.05
CA GLN A 441 8.84 9.68 4.54
C GLN A 441 8.59 10.71 3.45
N PHE A 442 9.64 11.10 2.75
CA PHE A 442 9.61 12.04 1.63
C PHE A 442 8.68 11.56 0.50
N GLY A 443 8.85 10.31 0.08
CA GLY A 443 8.09 9.71 -1.01
C GLY A 443 6.58 9.59 -0.77
N ARG A 444 6.12 9.70 0.50
CA ARG A 444 4.68 9.66 0.82
C ARG A 444 3.94 10.86 0.28
N GLY A 445 4.56 12.03 0.35
CA GLY A 445 3.99 13.24 -0.21
C GLY A 445 4.08 13.30 -1.73
N LEU A 446 4.94 12.53 -2.37
CA LEU A 446 5.16 12.65 -3.81
C LEU A 446 4.14 11.89 -4.68
N ARG A 447 3.23 11.13 -4.10
CA ARG A 447 2.16 10.49 -4.88
C ARG A 447 1.28 11.52 -5.55
N LYS A 448 0.92 11.26 -6.80
CA LYS A 448 -0.04 12.09 -7.52
C LYS A 448 -1.45 11.88 -6.98
N ALA A 449 -2.18 12.97 -6.83
CA ALA A 449 -3.59 12.97 -6.47
C ALA A 449 -4.32 14.05 -7.26
N GLU A 450 -5.62 13.90 -7.40
CA GLU A 450 -6.45 14.90 -8.06
C GLU A 450 -6.41 16.23 -7.30
N GLY A 451 -6.21 17.32 -8.03
CA GLY A 451 -6.11 18.67 -7.46
C GLY A 451 -4.79 18.98 -6.75
N LYS A 452 -3.79 18.09 -6.81
CA LYS A 452 -2.47 18.27 -6.23
C LYS A 452 -1.45 18.65 -7.30
N SER A 453 -0.96 19.88 -7.26
CA SER A 453 0.01 20.40 -8.23
C SER A 453 1.46 20.10 -7.84
N HIS A 454 1.77 20.16 -6.56
CA HIS A 454 3.12 19.95 -6.00
C HIS A 454 3.03 19.57 -4.51
N VAL A 455 4.18 19.35 -3.91
CA VAL A 455 4.33 19.10 -2.48
C VAL A 455 5.30 20.10 -1.89
N ASP A 456 4.93 20.74 -0.80
CA ASP A 456 5.81 21.62 -0.03
C ASP A 456 6.45 20.83 1.12
N ILE A 457 7.77 20.80 1.16
CA ILE A 457 8.55 20.05 2.14
C ILE A 457 9.37 21.03 2.97
N PHE A 458 9.16 20.99 4.28
CA PHE A 458 9.86 21.80 5.25
C PHE A 458 10.78 20.91 6.08
N ASP A 459 12.09 21.11 5.97
CA ASP A 459 13.09 20.39 6.76
C ASP A 459 13.71 21.35 7.78
N TYR A 460 13.39 21.14 9.04
CA TYR A 460 13.87 21.94 10.15
C TYR A 460 15.16 21.35 10.70
N VAL A 461 16.23 21.61 9.99
CA VAL A 461 17.57 21.14 10.32
C VAL A 461 18.30 22.25 11.07
N GLY A 462 18.51 22.06 12.37
CA GLY A 462 19.32 22.95 13.18
C GLY A 462 20.82 22.80 12.90
N ASN A 463 21.66 23.28 13.82
CA ASN A 463 23.11 23.07 13.77
C ASN A 463 23.46 21.60 14.05
N CYS A 464 23.23 20.74 13.06
CA CYS A 464 23.51 19.32 13.16
C CYS A 464 24.98 19.03 13.35
N ARG A 465 25.31 17.89 13.96
CA ARG A 465 26.66 17.36 14.04
C ARG A 465 27.24 17.12 12.64
N ALA A 466 28.56 17.17 12.53
CA ALA A 466 29.26 16.90 11.27
C ALA A 466 28.96 15.49 10.69
N GLU A 467 28.66 14.54 11.57
CA GLU A 467 28.25 13.18 11.18
C GLU A 467 26.88 13.09 10.52
N PHE A 468 26.01 14.13 10.68
CA PHE A 468 24.75 14.23 9.99
C PHE A 468 24.98 14.78 8.57
N ASN A 469 25.09 13.89 7.62
CA ASN A 469 25.41 14.25 6.24
C ASN A 469 24.16 14.73 5.46
N TYR A 470 23.93 16.05 5.46
CA TYR A 470 22.83 16.66 4.71
C TYR A 470 23.01 16.49 3.19
N THR A 471 24.25 16.56 2.71
CA THR A 471 24.56 16.43 1.28
C THR A 471 24.18 15.06 0.72
N ASP A 472 24.42 13.97 1.48
CA ASP A 472 24.03 12.63 1.05
C ASP A 472 22.51 12.47 0.99
N ARG A 473 21.76 13.15 1.88
CA ARG A 473 20.29 13.15 1.84
C ARG A 473 19.78 13.85 0.57
N MET A 474 20.36 14.99 0.23
CA MET A 474 19.98 15.71 -0.98
C MET A 474 20.37 14.93 -2.23
N ARG A 475 21.56 14.32 -2.26
CA ARG A 475 21.96 13.42 -3.37
C ARG A 475 21.02 12.23 -3.54
N ALA A 476 20.48 11.70 -2.46
CA ALA A 476 19.51 10.60 -2.53
C ALA A 476 18.18 11.04 -3.19
N ILE A 477 17.86 12.33 -3.18
CA ILE A 477 16.69 12.90 -3.87
C ILE A 477 17.03 13.25 -5.33
N ILE A 478 18.16 13.92 -5.56
CA ILE A 478 18.56 14.47 -6.86
C ILE A 478 19.07 13.36 -7.79
N GLY A 479 19.57 12.27 -7.22
CA GLY A 479 20.13 11.15 -7.99
C GLY A 479 21.63 11.30 -8.27
N ARG A 480 22.14 10.49 -9.19
CA ARG A 480 23.56 10.50 -9.61
C ARG A 480 23.74 11.53 -10.73
N THR A 481 24.21 12.71 -10.38
CA THR A 481 24.57 13.74 -11.35
C THR A 481 26.08 13.97 -11.34
N SER A 482 26.59 14.58 -12.41
CA SER A 482 27.99 15.03 -12.50
C SER A 482 28.23 16.38 -11.81
N MET A 483 27.17 17.05 -11.37
CA MET A 483 27.21 18.36 -10.72
C MET A 483 27.25 18.23 -9.20
N SER A 484 27.75 19.26 -8.52
CA SER A 484 27.64 19.31 -7.06
C SER A 484 26.19 19.57 -6.63
N VAL A 485 25.82 19.17 -5.39
CA VAL A 485 24.49 19.43 -4.85
C VAL A 485 24.20 20.93 -4.80
N GLU A 486 25.23 21.75 -4.58
CA GLU A 486 25.13 23.22 -4.52
C GLU A 486 24.84 23.85 -5.88
N GLU A 487 25.22 23.21 -6.99
CA GLU A 487 24.96 23.67 -8.35
C GLU A 487 23.57 23.28 -8.87
N GLU A 488 22.95 22.25 -8.27
CA GLU A 488 21.63 21.74 -8.67
C GLU A 488 20.48 22.22 -7.77
N MET A 489 20.77 22.77 -6.59
CA MET A 489 19.79 23.38 -5.69
C MET A 489 19.66 24.88 -5.94
#